data_7d17c333706050cdca275900c08d23f1
#
_entry.id   7d17c333706050cdca275900c08d23f1
#
_cell.length_a   1.000
_cell.length_b   1.000
_cell.length_c   1.000
_cell.angle_alpha   90.00
_cell.angle_beta   90.00
_cell.angle_gamma   90.00
#
_symmetry.space_group_name_H-M   'P 1'
#
loop_
_entity.id
_entity.type
_entity.pdbx_description
1 polymer ?
#
loop_
_entity_poly.entity_id
_entity_poly.type
_entity_poly.pdbx_seq_one_letter_code
_entity_poly.pdbx_strand_id
1 'polypeptide(L)'
;FAGSSQLRTQLLEGAPADVFASADQQNMDQVVAAGRISGNPQVFARNRLAVIVPAANPAGITTLEDLGRPGVKLVLAQPDVPVGRYDREALDKMDGAEPFGAGFAERVLANVASEETNVRQVVTKVQLGEADAGIVYVSDVTPGVQDQVATIAIPDAFNVIAAYPIAAIAGAPNPAGAAAFVS
;
A
#
# COMPACT_ATOMS: atom_id res chain seq x y z
N PHE A 1 4.09 5.53 -13.63
CA PHE A 1 3.91 4.95 -12.30
C PHE A 1 2.42 4.73 -12.04
N ALA A 2 2.06 3.55 -11.52
CA ALA A 2 0.70 3.16 -11.16
C ALA A 2 0.75 2.11 -10.03
N GLY A 3 -0.40 1.63 -9.56
CA GLY A 3 -0.46 0.51 -8.63
C GLY A 3 0.13 -0.76 -9.23
N SER A 4 0.78 -1.61 -8.40
CA SER A 4 1.45 -2.82 -8.89
C SER A 4 0.49 -3.79 -9.58
N SER A 5 -0.74 -3.93 -9.10
CA SER A 5 -1.79 -4.74 -9.74
C SER A 5 -2.13 -4.25 -11.15
N GLN A 6 -2.23 -2.94 -11.34
CA GLN A 6 -2.50 -2.33 -12.64
C GLN A 6 -1.32 -2.54 -13.60
N LEU A 7 -0.07 -2.29 -13.15
CA LEU A 7 1.12 -2.50 -13.96
C LEU A 7 1.30 -3.97 -14.35
N ARG A 8 1.06 -4.91 -13.40
CA ARG A 8 1.03 -6.34 -13.69
C ARG A 8 0.06 -6.66 -14.82
N THR A 9 -1.19 -6.17 -14.76
CA THR A 9 -2.19 -6.40 -15.81
C THR A 9 -1.68 -5.92 -17.16
N GLN A 10 -1.16 -4.69 -17.23
CA GLN A 10 -0.59 -4.15 -18.47
C GLN A 10 0.56 -5.01 -19.02
N LEU A 11 1.46 -5.49 -18.15
CA LEU A 11 2.56 -6.38 -18.56
C LEU A 11 2.05 -7.71 -19.09
N LEU A 12 1.02 -8.30 -18.46
CA LEU A 12 0.42 -9.55 -18.94
C LEU A 12 -0.29 -9.38 -20.27
N GLU A 13 -0.85 -8.21 -20.54
CA GLU A 13 -1.45 -7.82 -21.83
C GLU A 13 -0.41 -7.42 -22.89
N GLY A 14 0.87 -7.43 -22.56
CA GLY A 14 1.96 -7.22 -23.52
C GLY A 14 2.50 -5.79 -23.59
N ALA A 15 2.17 -4.92 -22.63
CA ALA A 15 2.75 -3.59 -22.59
C ALA A 15 4.30 -3.66 -22.53
N PRO A 16 5.02 -2.86 -23.33
CA PRO A 16 6.48 -2.86 -23.33
C PRO A 16 7.01 -2.22 -22.06
N ALA A 17 8.00 -2.86 -21.42
CA ALA A 17 8.73 -2.32 -20.28
C ALA A 17 10.11 -2.97 -20.21
N ASP A 18 11.05 -2.28 -19.60
CA ASP A 18 12.40 -2.80 -19.35
C ASP A 18 12.50 -3.47 -17.99
N VAL A 19 11.87 -2.88 -16.97
CA VAL A 19 11.93 -3.32 -15.56
C VAL A 19 10.54 -3.27 -14.95
N PHE A 20 10.23 -4.23 -14.10
CA PHE A 20 9.08 -4.20 -13.22
C PHE A 20 9.52 -4.15 -11.76
N ALA A 21 9.09 -3.13 -11.04
CA ALA A 21 9.23 -3.02 -9.59
C ALA A 21 7.83 -3.07 -8.97
N SER A 22 7.62 -4.01 -8.05
CA SER A 22 6.34 -4.25 -7.37
C SER A 22 6.40 -3.84 -5.91
N ALA A 23 5.27 -3.37 -5.37
CA ALA A 23 5.12 -3.10 -3.94
C ALA A 23 4.76 -4.35 -3.13
N ASP A 24 4.71 -5.52 -3.76
CA ASP A 24 4.52 -6.81 -3.11
C ASP A 24 5.09 -7.98 -3.93
N GLN A 25 5.29 -9.11 -3.26
CA GLN A 25 5.75 -10.34 -3.87
C GLN A 25 4.68 -10.98 -4.75
N GLN A 26 3.40 -10.91 -4.37
CA GLN A 26 2.31 -11.59 -5.08
C GLN A 26 2.16 -11.09 -6.52
N ASN A 27 2.21 -9.78 -6.76
CA ASN A 27 2.16 -9.24 -8.11
C ASN A 27 3.41 -9.62 -8.93
N MET A 28 4.59 -9.67 -8.32
CA MET A 28 5.81 -10.14 -8.97
C MET A 28 5.70 -11.61 -9.35
N ASP A 29 5.23 -12.47 -8.45
CA ASP A 29 5.10 -13.92 -8.69
C ASP A 29 4.17 -14.22 -9.87
N GLN A 30 3.11 -13.45 -10.05
CA GLN A 30 2.20 -13.61 -11.20
C GLN A 30 2.88 -13.24 -12.52
N VAL A 31 3.73 -12.22 -12.54
CA VAL A 31 4.52 -11.84 -13.73
C VAL A 31 5.60 -12.88 -14.02
N VAL A 32 6.23 -13.45 -12.98
CA VAL A 32 7.16 -14.58 -13.08
C VAL A 32 6.47 -15.82 -13.66
N ALA A 33 5.31 -16.20 -13.08
CA ALA A 33 4.53 -17.38 -13.54
C ALA A 33 4.08 -17.26 -14.99
N ALA A 34 3.86 -16.05 -15.47
CA ALA A 34 3.53 -15.78 -16.88
C ALA A 34 4.75 -15.75 -17.81
N GLY A 35 5.95 -16.05 -17.30
CA GLY A 35 7.19 -16.07 -18.09
C GLY A 35 7.64 -14.68 -18.59
N ARG A 36 7.21 -13.59 -17.91
CA ARG A 36 7.49 -12.22 -18.34
C ARG A 36 8.75 -11.64 -17.69
N ILE A 37 9.44 -12.37 -16.82
CA ILE A 37 10.66 -11.93 -16.12
C ILE A 37 11.90 -12.61 -16.70
N SER A 38 12.98 -11.84 -16.83
CA SER A 38 14.32 -12.32 -17.17
C SER A 38 15.16 -12.42 -15.90
N GLY A 39 15.65 -13.62 -15.58
CA GLY A 39 16.39 -13.86 -14.35
C GLY A 39 15.49 -14.03 -13.12
N ASN A 40 16.02 -13.68 -11.93
CA ASN A 40 15.31 -13.81 -10.66
C ASN A 40 14.98 -12.42 -10.09
N PRO A 41 13.76 -12.20 -9.57
CA PRO A 41 13.45 -11.00 -8.83
C PRO A 41 14.34 -10.82 -7.60
N GLN A 42 14.68 -9.58 -7.28
CA GLN A 42 15.45 -9.21 -6.09
C GLN A 42 14.66 -8.20 -5.26
N VAL A 43 14.69 -8.34 -3.92
CA VAL A 43 14.11 -7.33 -3.04
C VAL A 43 15.06 -6.14 -2.95
N PHE A 44 14.66 -5.00 -3.52
CA PHE A 44 15.46 -3.78 -3.53
C PHE A 44 15.10 -2.80 -2.41
N ALA A 45 13.89 -2.92 -1.84
CA ALA A 45 13.43 -2.05 -0.74
C ALA A 45 12.43 -2.77 0.16
N ARG A 46 12.25 -2.23 1.36
CA ARG A 46 11.19 -2.60 2.30
C ARG A 46 10.47 -1.36 2.78
N ASN A 47 9.21 -1.51 3.17
CA ASN A 47 8.39 -0.43 3.67
C ASN A 47 7.51 -0.89 4.83
N ARG A 48 6.88 0.05 5.52
CA ARG A 48 5.95 -0.16 6.63
C ARG A 48 4.69 0.62 6.38
N LEU A 49 3.61 0.19 7.02
CA LEU A 49 2.35 0.93 7.02
C LEU A 49 2.34 2.00 8.13
N ALA A 50 1.59 3.04 7.86
CA ALA A 50 1.21 4.06 8.82
C ALA A 50 -0.23 4.51 8.53
N VAL A 51 -0.92 4.98 9.55
CA VAL A 51 -2.18 5.70 9.39
C VAL A 51 -1.86 7.17 9.18
N ILE A 52 -2.55 7.80 8.24
CA ILE A 52 -2.52 9.25 8.04
C ILE A 52 -3.91 9.83 8.30
N VAL A 53 -3.92 11.03 8.86
CA VAL A 53 -5.12 11.86 9.08
C VAL A 53 -4.85 13.26 8.52
N PRO A 54 -5.86 14.06 8.15
CA PRO A 54 -5.65 15.46 7.78
C PRO A 54 -4.90 16.20 8.90
N ALA A 55 -4.03 17.16 8.57
CA ALA A 55 -3.27 17.90 9.58
C ALA A 55 -4.16 18.59 10.62
N ALA A 56 -5.34 19.09 10.21
CA ALA A 56 -6.33 19.67 11.11
C ALA A 56 -7.08 18.63 11.98
N ASN A 57 -7.04 17.35 11.58
CA ASN A 57 -7.64 16.22 12.28
C ASN A 57 -9.05 16.49 12.85
N PRO A 58 -10.03 16.88 12.04
CA PRO A 58 -11.36 17.28 12.54
C PRO A 58 -12.11 16.14 13.23
N ALA A 59 -11.82 14.88 12.87
CA ALA A 59 -12.40 13.70 13.51
C ALA A 59 -11.74 13.33 14.86
N GLY A 60 -10.64 14.00 15.24
CA GLY A 60 -9.95 13.76 16.50
C GLY A 60 -9.41 12.33 16.62
N ILE A 61 -8.87 11.76 15.54
CA ILE A 61 -8.25 10.43 15.51
C ILE A 61 -6.82 10.58 16.03
N THR A 62 -6.52 9.99 17.17
CA THR A 62 -5.21 10.10 17.84
C THR A 62 -4.56 8.76 18.11
N THR A 63 -5.36 7.69 18.12
CA THR A 63 -4.91 6.32 18.32
C THR A 63 -5.44 5.40 17.22
N LEU A 64 -4.91 4.19 17.13
CA LEU A 64 -5.38 3.19 16.14
C LEU A 64 -6.80 2.71 16.47
N GLU A 65 -7.16 2.63 17.77
CA GLU A 65 -8.50 2.24 18.24
C GLU A 65 -9.58 3.20 17.73
N ASP A 66 -9.23 4.46 17.53
CA ASP A 66 -10.15 5.48 17.01
C ASP A 66 -10.67 5.16 15.60
N LEU A 67 -9.92 4.37 14.81
CA LEU A 67 -10.35 3.93 13.48
C LEU A 67 -11.64 3.10 13.51
N GLY A 68 -11.86 2.38 14.62
CA GLY A 68 -13.07 1.57 14.82
C GLY A 68 -14.27 2.34 15.38
N ARG A 69 -14.17 3.66 15.62
CA ARG A 69 -15.30 4.49 16.09
C ARG A 69 -16.34 4.63 14.98
N PRO A 70 -17.64 4.47 15.30
CA PRO A 70 -18.70 4.69 14.34
C PRO A 70 -18.66 6.11 13.74
N GLY A 71 -18.83 6.20 12.42
CA GLY A 71 -18.91 7.48 11.71
C GLY A 71 -17.56 8.04 11.23
N VAL A 72 -16.43 7.41 11.54
CA VAL A 72 -15.14 7.72 10.91
C VAL A 72 -15.24 7.40 9.42
N LYS A 73 -14.75 8.30 8.56
CA LYS A 73 -14.65 8.08 7.12
C LYS A 73 -13.25 7.61 6.79
N LEU A 74 -13.08 6.30 6.65
CA LEU A 74 -11.80 5.71 6.28
C LEU A 74 -11.71 5.55 4.75
N VAL A 75 -10.54 5.80 4.20
CA VAL A 75 -10.19 5.45 2.82
C VAL A 75 -9.05 4.45 2.81
N LEU A 76 -9.20 3.36 2.08
CA LEU A 76 -8.19 2.33 1.89
C LEU A 76 -7.93 2.13 0.39
N ALA A 77 -6.91 1.36 0.06
CA ALA A 77 -6.80 0.82 -1.29
C ALA A 77 -7.63 -0.47 -1.44
N GLN A 78 -7.99 -0.79 -2.68
CA GLN A 78 -8.71 -2.02 -3.03
C GLN A 78 -7.93 -3.26 -2.55
N PRO A 79 -8.61 -4.38 -2.22
CA PRO A 79 -7.97 -5.57 -1.67
C PRO A 79 -6.90 -6.22 -2.55
N ASP A 80 -6.97 -6.03 -3.87
CA ASP A 80 -5.99 -6.53 -4.84
C ASP A 80 -4.78 -5.60 -5.04
N VAL A 81 -4.84 -4.37 -4.52
CA VAL A 81 -3.71 -3.44 -4.48
C VAL A 81 -2.79 -3.81 -3.31
N PRO A 82 -1.46 -3.81 -3.48
CA PRO A 82 -0.53 -4.24 -2.44
C PRO A 82 -0.79 -3.63 -1.06
N VAL A 83 -0.89 -2.30 -0.96
CA VAL A 83 -1.17 -1.64 0.32
C VAL A 83 -2.52 -2.07 0.89
N GLY A 84 -3.58 -2.15 0.07
CA GLY A 84 -4.91 -2.55 0.54
C GLY A 84 -4.97 -3.98 1.08
N ARG A 85 -4.13 -4.90 0.59
CA ARG A 85 -3.96 -6.22 1.18
C ARG A 85 -3.21 -6.14 2.50
N TYR A 86 -2.11 -5.39 2.56
CA TYR A 86 -1.34 -5.20 3.80
C TYR A 86 -2.15 -4.48 4.88
N ASP A 87 -3.02 -3.54 4.51
CA ASP A 87 -3.94 -2.86 5.44
C ASP A 87 -4.82 -3.87 6.17
N ARG A 88 -5.43 -4.78 5.42
CA ARG A 88 -6.29 -5.84 5.97
C ARG A 88 -5.51 -6.83 6.82
N GLU A 89 -4.32 -7.23 6.39
CA GLU A 89 -3.44 -8.07 7.19
C GLU A 89 -3.04 -7.39 8.52
N ALA A 90 -2.78 -6.09 8.51
CA ALA A 90 -2.48 -5.34 9.73
C ALA A 90 -3.71 -5.25 10.64
N LEU A 91 -4.90 -5.01 10.09
CA LEU A 91 -6.15 -5.02 10.85
C LEU A 91 -6.46 -6.40 11.46
N ASP A 92 -6.21 -7.47 10.72
CA ASP A 92 -6.38 -8.84 11.21
C ASP A 92 -5.42 -9.15 12.39
N LYS A 93 -4.19 -8.62 12.36
CA LYS A 93 -3.25 -8.73 13.49
C LYS A 93 -3.69 -7.97 14.73
N MET A 94 -4.41 -6.87 14.55
CA MET A 94 -4.97 -6.07 15.65
C MET A 94 -6.24 -6.72 16.23
N ASP A 95 -6.99 -7.47 15.41
CA ASP A 95 -8.26 -8.04 15.83
C ASP A 95 -8.09 -9.03 16.99
N GLY A 96 -8.83 -8.82 18.06
CA GLY A 96 -8.75 -9.62 19.28
C GLY A 96 -7.56 -9.32 20.19
N ALA A 97 -6.58 -8.51 19.73
CA ALA A 97 -5.45 -8.10 20.56
C ALA A 97 -5.80 -6.89 21.44
N GLU A 98 -5.14 -6.78 22.60
CA GLU A 98 -5.22 -5.54 23.40
C GLU A 98 -4.43 -4.41 22.70
N PRO A 99 -4.96 -3.17 22.65
CA PRO A 99 -6.22 -2.70 23.31
C PRO A 99 -7.46 -2.78 22.38
N PHE A 100 -7.39 -3.38 21.21
CA PHE A 100 -8.40 -3.28 20.14
C PHE A 100 -9.66 -4.12 20.39
N GLY A 101 -9.49 -5.32 21.00
CA GLY A 101 -10.56 -6.27 21.28
C GLY A 101 -11.13 -6.97 20.04
N ALA A 102 -11.97 -7.95 20.27
CA ALA A 102 -12.58 -8.76 19.20
C ALA A 102 -13.48 -7.92 18.28
N GLY A 103 -13.47 -8.22 16.98
CA GLY A 103 -14.25 -7.55 15.96
C GLY A 103 -13.72 -6.15 15.59
N PHE A 104 -12.50 -5.82 15.98
CA PHE A 104 -11.89 -4.52 15.64
C PHE A 104 -11.74 -4.35 14.13
N ALA A 105 -11.20 -5.35 13.44
CA ALA A 105 -11.04 -5.30 11.99
C ALA A 105 -12.37 -5.07 11.28
N GLU A 106 -13.43 -5.74 11.69
CA GLU A 106 -14.77 -5.58 11.13
C GLU A 106 -15.29 -4.15 11.35
N ARG A 107 -15.14 -3.58 12.56
CA ARG A 107 -15.56 -2.20 12.84
C ARG A 107 -14.80 -1.18 12.00
N VAL A 108 -13.50 -1.36 11.80
CA VAL A 108 -12.68 -0.47 10.95
C VAL A 108 -13.10 -0.60 9.50
N LEU A 109 -13.27 -1.81 8.98
CA LEU A 109 -13.70 -2.04 7.60
C LEU A 109 -15.12 -1.53 7.32
N ALA A 110 -16.01 -1.54 8.32
CA ALA A 110 -17.36 -0.94 8.21
C ALA A 110 -17.31 0.60 8.04
N ASN A 111 -16.21 1.24 8.41
CA ASN A 111 -15.98 2.68 8.25
C ASN A 111 -15.39 3.05 6.89
N VAL A 112 -15.07 2.08 6.00
CA VAL A 112 -14.49 2.35 4.69
C VAL A 112 -15.50 3.03 3.79
N ALA A 113 -15.30 4.31 3.53
CA ALA A 113 -16.15 5.13 2.68
C ALA A 113 -15.80 4.97 1.19
N SER A 114 -14.55 4.67 0.86
CA SER A 114 -14.12 4.37 -0.51
C SER A 114 -12.84 3.54 -0.56
N GLU A 115 -12.68 2.81 -1.65
CA GLU A 115 -11.51 1.98 -1.94
C GLU A 115 -10.85 2.45 -3.24
N GLU A 116 -9.53 2.72 -3.18
CA GLU A 116 -8.79 3.35 -4.26
C GLU A 116 -7.93 2.34 -5.03
N THR A 117 -7.69 2.64 -6.31
CA THR A 117 -6.90 1.78 -7.20
C THR A 117 -5.39 1.87 -6.97
N ASN A 118 -4.93 2.81 -6.14
CA ASN A 118 -3.53 2.96 -5.74
C ASN A 118 -3.40 3.82 -4.47
N VAL A 119 -2.26 3.69 -3.78
CA VAL A 119 -2.00 4.39 -2.51
C VAL A 119 -1.98 5.92 -2.63
N ARG A 120 -1.58 6.48 -3.78
CA ARG A 120 -1.53 7.94 -3.96
C ARG A 120 -2.92 8.58 -3.90
N GLN A 121 -3.94 7.86 -4.39
CA GLN A 121 -5.33 8.33 -4.29
C GLN A 121 -5.80 8.32 -2.83
N VAL A 122 -5.39 7.33 -2.03
CA VAL A 122 -5.63 7.31 -0.58
C VAL A 122 -5.04 8.57 0.07
N VAL A 123 -3.75 8.84 -0.17
CA VAL A 123 -3.06 10.04 0.33
C VAL A 123 -3.81 11.31 -0.07
N THR A 124 -4.16 11.44 -1.35
CA THR A 124 -4.83 12.65 -1.88
C THR A 124 -6.16 12.91 -1.18
N LYS A 125 -6.99 11.88 -0.97
CA LYS A 125 -8.28 12.03 -0.30
C LYS A 125 -8.15 12.50 1.15
N VAL A 126 -7.15 11.97 1.87
CA VAL A 126 -6.86 12.44 3.24
C VAL A 126 -6.34 13.87 3.24
N GLN A 127 -5.41 14.22 2.34
CA GLN A 127 -4.89 15.59 2.21
C GLN A 127 -5.99 16.61 1.95
N LEU A 128 -6.98 16.26 1.13
CA LEU A 128 -8.11 17.13 0.77
C LEU A 128 -9.20 17.16 1.86
N GLY A 129 -9.09 16.35 2.92
CA GLY A 129 -10.12 16.24 3.96
C GLY A 129 -11.40 15.55 3.48
N GLU A 130 -11.34 14.79 2.38
CA GLU A 130 -12.47 13.98 1.89
C GLU A 130 -12.66 12.72 2.73
N ALA A 131 -11.60 12.30 3.45
CA ALA A 131 -11.59 11.22 4.42
C ALA A 131 -10.95 11.67 5.73
N ASP A 132 -11.36 11.05 6.83
CA ASP A 132 -10.85 11.33 8.18
C ASP A 132 -9.52 10.61 8.43
N ALA A 133 -9.31 9.46 7.80
CA ALA A 133 -8.08 8.69 7.89
C ALA A 133 -7.87 7.80 6.65
N GLY A 134 -6.62 7.36 6.46
CA GLY A 134 -6.25 6.34 5.49
C GLY A 134 -5.02 5.56 5.97
N ILE A 135 -4.84 4.34 5.46
CA ILE A 135 -3.64 3.54 5.72
C ILE A 135 -2.77 3.57 4.45
N VAL A 136 -1.51 3.90 4.63
CA VAL A 136 -0.55 4.12 3.53
C VAL A 136 0.82 3.60 3.93
N TYR A 137 1.78 3.63 3.01
CA TYR A 137 3.17 3.38 3.39
C TYR A 137 3.80 4.62 4.04
N VAL A 138 4.73 4.41 4.97
CA VAL A 138 5.50 5.51 5.60
C VAL A 138 6.17 6.39 4.53
N SER A 139 6.66 5.79 3.43
CA SER A 139 7.30 6.52 2.34
C SER A 139 6.35 7.41 1.51
N ASP A 140 5.04 7.24 1.63
CA ASP A 140 4.07 8.10 0.94
C ASP A 140 3.91 9.47 1.61
N VAL A 141 4.34 9.60 2.88
CA VAL A 141 4.40 10.87 3.60
C VAL A 141 5.67 11.61 3.18
N THR A 142 5.69 12.07 1.94
CA THR A 142 6.81 12.82 1.35
C THR A 142 6.87 14.26 1.88
N PRO A 143 7.97 15.01 1.66
CA PRO A 143 8.04 16.44 2.01
C PRO A 143 6.90 17.30 1.46
N GLY A 144 6.30 16.91 0.33
CA GLY A 144 5.14 17.62 -0.23
C GLY A 144 3.79 17.23 0.42
N VAL A 145 3.77 16.22 1.28
CA VAL A 145 2.57 15.70 1.95
C VAL A 145 2.58 15.97 3.46
N GLN A 146 3.75 15.92 4.08
CA GLN A 146 3.94 15.94 5.54
C GLN A 146 3.29 17.13 6.26
N ASP A 147 3.18 18.29 5.61
CA ASP A 147 2.57 19.47 6.21
C ASP A 147 1.03 19.48 6.11
N GLN A 148 0.46 18.54 5.36
CA GLN A 148 -0.97 18.44 5.10
C GLN A 148 -1.62 17.26 5.81
N VAL A 149 -0.81 16.33 6.35
CA VAL A 149 -1.27 15.17 7.10
C VAL A 149 -0.49 14.99 8.39
N ALA A 150 -1.13 14.43 9.41
CA ALA A 150 -0.45 13.87 10.58
C ALA A 150 -0.39 12.35 10.45
N THR A 151 0.63 11.74 11.07
CA THR A 151 0.89 10.30 10.99
C THR A 151 0.70 9.65 12.35
N ILE A 152 -0.02 8.54 12.39
CA ILE A 152 -0.14 7.66 13.55
C ILE A 152 0.61 6.37 13.21
N ALA A 153 1.63 6.05 13.99
CA ALA A 153 2.45 4.86 13.77
C ALA A 153 1.68 3.57 14.10
N ILE A 154 1.84 2.55 13.27
CA ILE A 154 1.39 1.20 13.58
C ILE A 154 2.55 0.47 14.26
N PRO A 155 2.38 -0.02 15.51
CA PRO A 155 3.43 -0.76 16.22
C PRO A 155 3.90 -1.99 15.45
N ASP A 156 5.17 -2.35 15.58
CA ASP A 156 5.79 -3.47 14.84
C ASP A 156 5.05 -4.80 15.01
N ALA A 157 4.43 -5.04 16.18
CA ALA A 157 3.64 -6.24 16.44
C ALA A 157 2.44 -6.39 15.49
N PHE A 158 1.88 -5.29 15.02
CA PHE A 158 0.69 -5.26 14.15
C PHE A 158 1.02 -4.82 12.73
N ASN A 159 2.23 -4.28 12.50
CA ASN A 159 2.62 -3.80 11.18
C ASN A 159 2.92 -4.95 10.21
N VAL A 160 2.93 -4.64 8.92
CA VAL A 160 3.34 -5.54 7.85
C VAL A 160 4.56 -4.93 7.17
N ILE A 161 5.62 -5.73 7.04
CA ILE A 161 6.80 -5.31 6.29
C ILE A 161 6.59 -5.64 4.82
N ALA A 162 6.27 -4.63 4.04
CA ALA A 162 6.16 -4.75 2.59
C ALA A 162 7.55 -4.95 1.98
N ALA A 163 7.75 -6.04 1.27
CA ALA A 163 8.95 -6.28 0.47
C ALA A 163 8.70 -5.85 -0.98
N TYR A 164 9.60 -5.07 -1.54
CA TYR A 164 9.50 -4.54 -2.89
C TYR A 164 10.47 -5.29 -3.81
N PRO A 165 10.00 -6.29 -4.56
CA PRO A 165 10.81 -6.97 -5.56
C PRO A 165 10.93 -6.15 -6.83
N ILE A 166 12.07 -6.29 -7.51
CA ILE A 166 12.37 -5.73 -8.82
C ILE A 166 12.95 -6.79 -9.73
N ALA A 167 12.64 -6.76 -11.01
CA ALA A 167 13.22 -7.66 -12.01
C ALA A 167 13.20 -7.03 -13.41
N ALA A 168 14.12 -7.46 -14.26
CA ALA A 168 14.11 -7.15 -15.68
C ALA A 168 12.99 -7.92 -16.39
N ILE A 169 12.37 -7.32 -17.39
CA ILE A 169 11.31 -7.93 -18.18
C ILE A 169 11.92 -8.79 -19.32
N ALA A 170 11.35 -9.97 -19.54
CA ALA A 170 11.70 -10.81 -20.68
C ALA A 170 11.27 -10.14 -21.99
N GLY A 171 12.22 -9.97 -22.92
CA GLY A 171 11.96 -9.24 -24.16
C GLY A 171 11.92 -7.72 -23.99
N ALA A 172 12.56 -7.19 -22.96
CA ALA A 172 12.71 -5.76 -22.73
C ALA A 172 13.26 -5.03 -23.95
N PRO A 173 12.76 -3.84 -24.30
CA PRO A 173 13.32 -3.01 -25.39
C PRO A 173 14.80 -2.67 -25.19
N ASN A 174 15.24 -2.49 -23.94
CA ASN A 174 16.63 -2.23 -23.58
C ASN A 174 17.13 -3.24 -22.53
N PRO A 175 17.46 -4.50 -22.92
CA PRO A 175 17.81 -5.54 -21.96
C PRO A 175 19.12 -5.25 -21.19
N ALA A 176 20.09 -4.58 -21.83
CA ALA A 176 21.34 -4.20 -21.17
C ALA A 176 21.12 -3.13 -20.09
N GLY A 177 20.31 -2.12 -20.40
CA GLY A 177 19.91 -1.10 -19.43
C GLY A 177 19.07 -1.68 -18.28
N ALA A 178 18.14 -2.58 -18.58
CA ALA A 178 17.35 -3.29 -17.57
C ALA A 178 18.24 -4.09 -16.61
N ALA A 179 19.16 -4.87 -17.13
CA ALA A 179 20.10 -5.66 -16.31
C ALA A 179 20.98 -4.77 -15.42
N ALA A 180 21.51 -3.67 -15.98
CA ALA A 180 22.33 -2.73 -15.22
C ALA A 180 21.52 -1.97 -14.14
N PHE A 181 20.22 -1.76 -14.35
CA PHE A 181 19.36 -1.08 -13.36
C PHE A 181 18.98 -2.00 -12.20
N VAL A 182 18.85 -3.30 -12.44
CA VAL A 182 18.45 -4.29 -11.43
C VAL A 182 19.63 -4.82 -10.62
N SER A 183 20.88 -4.71 -11.16
CA SER A 183 22.11 -5.12 -10.48
C SER A 183 22.51 -4.14 -9.36
#